data_1065384613035171277df399cf56627d
#
_entry.id   1065384613035171277df399cf56627d
#
_cell.length_a   1.000
_cell.length_b   1.000
_cell.length_c   1.000
_cell.angle_alpha   90.00
_cell.angle_beta   90.00
_cell.angle_gamma   90.00
#
_symmetry.space_group_name_H-M   'P 1'
#
loop_
_entity.id
_entity.type
_entity.pdbx_description
1 polymer ?
#
loop_
_entity_poly.entity_id
_entity_poly.type
_entity_poly.pdbx_seq_one_letter_code
_entity_poly.pdbx_strand_id
1 'polypeptide(L)'
;LGSGGGTTWLLQACHQAFAPQESFSNWIGHEKRILLHAGGQSRRLPSYGPSGKILTPIPIFSWERGQKLGQNLLSLQLPLYERIMNQAPAGLNTLIASGDVYIRSEKPLQDIPNADVVCYGLWVNPSLATHHGVFVSDRKKPEVLDFMLQKPSLEELEGLSKTHLFLMDIGIWILSDRAIEVLMKRSLKEGTKDITYYDLYSDYGLALGEHPKTKDEEINQLSVAILPLPGGEFYHYGTSHELISSTLAIQDKVRDQRRIMHRKVKPN
;
A
#
# COMPACT_ATOMS: atom_id res chain seq x y z
N LEU A 1 -1.09 -18.30 2.29
CA LEU A 1 -0.43 -17.68 3.46
C LEU A 1 -1.13 -16.39 3.94
N GLY A 2 -1.91 -15.73 3.08
CA GLY A 2 -2.39 -14.37 3.34
C GLY A 2 -1.31 -13.33 3.12
N SER A 3 -1.67 -12.04 3.22
CA SER A 3 -0.74 -10.93 2.98
C SER A 3 0.32 -10.81 4.09
N GLY A 4 -0.05 -11.00 5.35
CA GLY A 4 0.88 -11.01 6.48
C GLY A 4 1.80 -12.24 6.50
N GLY A 5 1.24 -13.45 6.31
CA GLY A 5 2.03 -14.66 6.19
C GLY A 5 2.96 -14.67 4.98
N GLY A 6 2.54 -14.08 3.85
CA GLY A 6 3.38 -13.88 2.67
C GLY A 6 4.55 -12.92 2.94
N THR A 7 4.32 -11.84 3.68
CA THR A 7 5.36 -10.92 4.15
C THR A 7 6.39 -11.66 5.00
N THR A 8 5.94 -12.44 5.96
CA THR A 8 6.82 -13.24 6.85
C THR A 8 7.66 -14.23 6.05
N TRP A 9 7.04 -14.96 5.13
CA TRP A 9 7.76 -15.90 4.26
C TRP A 9 8.86 -15.21 3.46
N LEU A 10 8.52 -14.06 2.84
CA LEU A 10 9.46 -13.32 2.00
C LEU A 10 10.65 -12.79 2.83
N LEU A 11 10.39 -12.22 3.99
CA LEU A 11 11.45 -11.72 4.89
C LEU A 11 12.36 -12.84 5.37
N GLN A 12 11.81 -14.00 5.75
CA GLN A 12 12.62 -15.17 6.14
C GLN A 12 13.46 -15.68 4.97
N ALA A 13 12.88 -15.77 3.77
CA ALA A 13 13.60 -16.21 2.58
C ALA A 13 14.74 -15.26 2.19
N CYS A 14 14.50 -13.93 2.25
CA CYS A 14 15.53 -12.94 2.00
C CYS A 14 16.65 -12.99 3.04
N HIS A 15 16.31 -13.07 4.32
CA HIS A 15 17.30 -13.18 5.39
C HIS A 15 18.17 -14.44 5.20
N GLN A 16 17.57 -15.58 4.94
CA GLN A 16 18.27 -16.84 4.69
C GLN A 16 19.19 -16.77 3.47
N ALA A 17 18.76 -16.05 2.42
CA ALA A 17 19.55 -15.96 1.17
C ALA A 17 20.72 -14.98 1.27
N PHE A 18 20.55 -13.88 2.00
CA PHE A 18 21.51 -12.76 1.96
C PHE A 18 22.31 -12.57 3.25
N ALA A 19 21.79 -13.00 4.39
CA ALA A 19 22.43 -12.81 5.69
C ALA A 19 22.24 -14.00 6.66
N PRO A 20 22.50 -15.27 6.24
CA PRO A 20 22.19 -16.46 7.04
C PRO A 20 23.00 -16.58 8.35
N GLN A 21 24.13 -15.84 8.46
CA GLN A 21 24.99 -15.86 9.64
C GLN A 21 24.65 -14.76 10.64
N GLU A 22 23.75 -13.84 10.30
CA GLU A 22 23.31 -12.76 11.14
C GLU A 22 21.99 -13.07 11.83
N SER A 23 21.72 -12.50 13.02
CA SER A 23 20.39 -12.58 13.61
C SER A 23 19.38 -11.81 12.77
N PHE A 24 18.12 -12.28 12.72
CA PHE A 24 17.06 -11.60 11.97
C PHE A 24 16.86 -10.14 12.46
N SER A 25 16.86 -9.93 13.79
CA SER A 25 16.68 -8.60 14.39
C SER A 25 17.80 -7.62 14.06
N ASN A 26 19.04 -8.09 13.87
CA ASN A 26 20.11 -7.23 13.37
C ASN A 26 19.93 -6.92 11.89
N TRP A 27 19.73 -7.95 11.09
CA TRP A 27 19.58 -7.82 9.64
C TRP A 27 18.45 -6.87 9.25
N ILE A 28 17.30 -6.96 9.93
CA ILE A 28 16.13 -6.13 9.59
C ILE A 28 16.36 -4.64 9.82
N GLY A 29 17.24 -4.28 10.76
CA GLY A 29 17.60 -2.90 11.10
C GLY A 29 18.60 -2.23 10.15
N HIS A 30 19.32 -3.00 9.32
CA HIS A 30 20.44 -2.44 8.54
C HIS A 30 20.01 -1.64 7.33
N GLU A 31 18.92 -2.04 6.65
CA GLU A 31 18.56 -1.47 5.36
C GLU A 31 17.06 -1.20 5.26
N LYS A 32 16.73 -0.17 4.52
CA LYS A 32 15.36 0.11 4.10
C LYS A 32 14.96 -0.82 2.95
N ARG A 33 13.73 -1.32 2.99
CA ARG A 33 13.19 -2.26 2.01
C ARG A 33 11.79 -1.93 1.56
N ILE A 34 11.47 -2.33 0.35
CA ILE A 34 10.14 -2.21 -0.24
C ILE A 34 9.64 -3.63 -0.53
N LEU A 35 8.56 -4.03 0.10
CA LEU A 35 7.88 -5.29 -0.13
C LEU A 35 6.62 -5.05 -0.98
N LEU A 36 6.53 -5.73 -2.10
CA LEU A 36 5.41 -5.59 -3.02
C LEU A 36 4.52 -6.84 -2.95
N HIS A 37 3.27 -6.67 -2.55
CA HIS A 37 2.28 -7.73 -2.53
C HIS A 37 1.77 -8.01 -3.95
N ALA A 38 2.59 -8.68 -4.75
CA ALA A 38 2.31 -8.99 -6.15
C ALA A 38 1.70 -10.38 -6.36
N GLY A 39 1.61 -11.19 -5.32
CA GLY A 39 1.04 -12.53 -5.33
C GLY A 39 -0.48 -12.54 -5.30
N GLY A 40 -1.06 -13.74 -5.38
CA GLY A 40 -2.49 -13.96 -5.31
C GLY A 40 -3.02 -14.77 -6.50
N GLN A 41 -4.28 -15.21 -6.41
CA GLN A 41 -4.87 -16.09 -7.41
C GLN A 41 -5.30 -15.37 -8.69
N SER A 42 -5.30 -14.04 -8.72
CA SER A 42 -5.69 -13.18 -9.85
C SER A 42 -7.01 -13.56 -10.53
N ARG A 43 -7.94 -14.18 -9.80
CA ARG A 43 -9.22 -14.70 -10.33
C ARG A 43 -10.05 -13.65 -11.05
N ARG A 44 -9.99 -12.39 -10.60
CA ARG A 44 -10.76 -11.28 -11.14
C ARG A 44 -10.05 -10.56 -12.30
N LEU A 45 -8.78 -10.89 -12.56
CA LEU A 45 -7.99 -10.39 -13.68
C LEU A 45 -7.13 -11.55 -14.24
N PRO A 46 -7.78 -12.58 -14.86
CA PRO A 46 -7.09 -13.81 -15.25
C PRO A 46 -6.05 -13.61 -16.35
N SER A 47 -6.21 -12.59 -17.20
CA SER A 47 -5.26 -12.28 -18.28
C SER A 47 -3.85 -11.96 -17.79
N TYR A 48 -3.71 -11.47 -16.55
CA TYR A 48 -2.43 -11.17 -15.93
C TYR A 48 -2.09 -12.11 -14.75
N GLY A 49 -2.86 -13.18 -14.58
CA GLY A 49 -2.59 -14.18 -13.55
C GLY A 49 -1.19 -14.81 -13.67
N PRO A 50 -0.78 -15.30 -14.85
CA PRO A 50 0.50 -15.97 -15.02
C PRO A 50 1.74 -15.07 -14.82
N SER A 51 1.66 -13.80 -15.23
CA SER A 51 2.76 -12.84 -15.13
C SER A 51 2.75 -12.04 -13.82
N GLY A 52 1.64 -12.12 -13.07
CA GLY A 52 1.38 -11.25 -11.93
C GLY A 52 0.86 -9.86 -12.32
N LYS A 53 -0.10 -9.35 -11.57
CA LYS A 53 -0.76 -8.05 -11.84
C LYS A 53 0.21 -6.87 -11.86
N ILE A 54 1.27 -6.94 -11.07
CA ILE A 54 2.29 -5.89 -10.99
C ILE A 54 3.02 -5.65 -12.32
N LEU A 55 3.05 -6.65 -13.21
CA LEU A 55 3.63 -6.54 -14.53
C LEU A 55 2.62 -6.14 -15.61
N THR A 56 1.38 -5.77 -15.23
CA THR A 56 0.38 -5.26 -16.17
C THR A 56 0.93 -4.04 -16.91
N PRO A 57 0.98 -4.06 -18.26
CA PRO A 57 1.39 -2.92 -19.06
C PRO A 57 0.43 -1.75 -18.86
N ILE A 58 0.95 -0.57 -18.61
CA ILE A 58 0.18 0.64 -18.41
C ILE A 58 0.56 1.66 -19.48
N PRO A 59 -0.34 2.01 -20.40
CA PRO A 59 -0.07 2.95 -21.48
C PRO A 59 -0.14 4.40 -20.98
N ILE A 60 0.83 4.80 -20.16
CA ILE A 60 0.99 6.19 -19.76
C ILE A 60 2.06 6.81 -20.63
N PHE A 61 1.72 7.91 -21.28
CA PHE A 61 2.65 8.64 -22.13
C PHE A 61 3.48 9.61 -21.29
N SER A 62 4.79 9.52 -21.40
CA SER A 62 5.73 10.50 -20.86
C SER A 62 6.29 11.35 -22.01
N TRP A 63 5.90 12.65 -22.05
CA TRP A 63 6.25 13.58 -23.11
C TRP A 63 7.71 13.83 -23.27
N GLU A 64 8.41 13.90 -22.15
CA GLU A 64 9.83 14.25 -22.13
C GLU A 64 10.70 13.08 -22.59
N ARG A 65 10.17 11.86 -22.52
CA ARG A 65 10.93 10.62 -22.74
C ARG A 65 10.40 9.73 -23.85
N GLY A 66 9.26 10.13 -24.46
CA GLY A 66 8.54 9.28 -25.42
C GLY A 66 7.79 8.12 -24.75
N GLN A 67 7.02 7.38 -25.55
CA GLN A 67 6.29 6.22 -25.07
C GLN A 67 7.25 5.07 -24.75
N LYS A 68 7.17 4.55 -23.55
CA LYS A 68 7.92 3.34 -23.15
C LYS A 68 7.01 2.13 -23.30
N LEU A 69 7.25 1.31 -24.29
CA LEU A 69 6.48 0.08 -24.56
C LEU A 69 6.56 -0.94 -23.41
N GLY A 70 7.63 -0.95 -22.67
CA GLY A 70 7.83 -1.85 -21.53
C GLY A 70 7.36 -1.31 -20.18
N GLN A 71 6.62 -0.18 -20.15
CA GLN A 71 6.15 0.41 -18.91
C GLN A 71 5.01 -0.42 -18.30
N ASN A 72 5.14 -0.78 -17.04
CA ASN A 72 4.19 -1.59 -16.29
C ASN A 72 3.93 -0.99 -14.90
N LEU A 73 3.01 -1.57 -14.14
CA LEU A 73 2.68 -1.08 -12.79
C LEU A 73 3.90 -0.98 -11.89
N LEU A 74 4.78 -1.97 -11.90
CA LEU A 74 6.00 -1.96 -11.07
C LEU A 74 6.86 -0.74 -11.36
N SER A 75 7.18 -0.49 -12.62
CA SER A 75 8.03 0.65 -13.02
C SER A 75 7.41 2.02 -12.70
N LEU A 76 6.09 2.09 -12.61
CA LEU A 76 5.38 3.32 -12.27
C LEU A 76 5.27 3.57 -10.77
N GLN A 77 5.16 2.50 -9.98
CA GLN A 77 5.00 2.58 -8.52
C GLN A 77 6.32 2.90 -7.80
N LEU A 78 7.42 2.27 -8.22
CA LEU A 78 8.70 2.34 -7.52
C LEU A 78 9.19 3.75 -7.21
N PRO A 79 9.13 4.74 -8.11
CA PRO A 79 9.63 6.09 -7.82
C PRO A 79 8.92 6.78 -6.64
N LEU A 80 7.62 6.51 -6.44
CA LEU A 80 6.90 7.04 -5.29
C LEU A 80 7.35 6.35 -4.00
N TYR A 81 7.48 5.03 -4.02
CA TYR A 81 7.88 4.26 -2.85
C TYR A 81 9.32 4.55 -2.41
N GLU A 82 10.23 4.70 -3.35
CA GLU A 82 11.61 5.14 -3.10
C GLU A 82 11.63 6.55 -2.47
N ARG A 83 10.83 7.49 -2.98
CA ARG A 83 10.71 8.83 -2.42
C ARG A 83 10.19 8.81 -0.99
N ILE A 84 9.17 7.99 -0.70
CA ILE A 84 8.63 7.80 0.64
C ILE A 84 9.71 7.23 1.57
N MET A 85 10.38 6.15 1.16
CA MET A 85 11.39 5.50 1.98
C MET A 85 12.62 6.37 2.23
N ASN A 86 13.00 7.21 1.28
CA ASN A 86 14.10 8.16 1.46
C ASN A 86 13.78 9.24 2.52
N GLN A 87 12.50 9.56 2.74
CA GLN A 87 12.06 10.51 3.76
C GLN A 87 11.67 9.84 5.08
N ALA A 88 11.48 8.52 5.10
CA ALA A 88 11.09 7.80 6.30
C ALA A 88 12.17 7.93 7.40
N PRO A 89 11.79 8.21 8.67
CA PRO A 89 12.70 8.24 9.80
C PRO A 89 13.49 6.95 9.97
N ALA A 90 14.61 7.02 10.69
CA ALA A 90 15.34 5.84 11.12
C ALA A 90 14.43 4.94 11.97
N GLY A 91 14.48 3.63 11.73
CA GLY A 91 13.63 2.65 12.40
C GLY A 91 12.32 2.31 11.63
N LEU A 92 11.87 3.16 10.70
CA LEU A 92 10.83 2.82 9.72
C LEU A 92 11.48 2.23 8.46
N ASN A 93 11.85 0.96 8.52
CA ASN A 93 12.71 0.34 7.53
C ASN A 93 11.97 -0.49 6.47
N THR A 94 10.69 -0.80 6.67
CA THR A 94 9.95 -1.68 5.76
C THR A 94 8.70 -0.99 5.23
N LEU A 95 8.66 -0.72 3.93
CA LEU A 95 7.45 -0.31 3.23
C LEU A 95 6.79 -1.54 2.62
N ILE A 96 5.50 -1.74 2.89
CA ILE A 96 4.67 -2.75 2.24
C ILE A 96 3.69 -2.04 1.32
N ALA A 97 3.63 -2.47 0.07
CA ALA A 97 2.72 -1.88 -0.91
C ALA A 97 1.93 -2.93 -1.70
N SER A 98 0.70 -2.58 -2.06
CA SER A 98 -0.13 -3.39 -2.95
C SER A 98 0.41 -3.36 -4.37
N GLY A 99 0.48 -4.53 -5.01
CA GLY A 99 1.03 -4.69 -6.36
C GLY A 99 0.03 -4.46 -7.50
N ASP A 100 -1.26 -4.30 -7.19
CA ASP A 100 -2.32 -4.13 -8.20
C ASP A 100 -2.93 -2.72 -8.21
N VAL A 101 -2.16 -1.74 -7.78
CA VAL A 101 -2.56 -0.33 -7.78
C VAL A 101 -1.53 0.53 -8.50
N TYR A 102 -1.97 1.63 -9.09
CA TYR A 102 -1.11 2.74 -9.47
C TYR A 102 -1.49 3.95 -8.63
N ILE A 103 -0.53 4.43 -7.87
CA ILE A 103 -0.70 5.60 -7.01
C ILE A 103 0.17 6.71 -7.57
N ARG A 104 -0.46 7.85 -7.82
CA ARG A 104 0.21 9.03 -8.35
C ARG A 104 0.14 10.16 -7.33
N SER A 105 1.24 10.84 -7.10
CA SER A 105 1.31 12.06 -6.31
C SER A 105 2.37 12.99 -6.90
N GLU A 106 1.94 14.18 -7.31
CA GLU A 106 2.84 15.21 -7.87
C GLU A 106 3.25 16.25 -6.82
N LYS A 107 2.58 16.25 -5.66
CA LYS A 107 2.89 17.19 -4.58
C LYS A 107 4.04 16.68 -3.71
N PRO A 108 4.78 17.58 -3.05
CA PRO A 108 5.73 17.20 -2.01
C PRO A 108 5.05 16.37 -0.94
N LEU A 109 5.76 15.34 -0.45
CA LEU A 109 5.28 14.54 0.67
C LEU A 109 5.35 15.36 1.96
N GLN A 110 4.45 15.08 2.88
CA GLN A 110 4.51 15.59 4.25
C GLN A 110 5.61 14.85 5.03
N ASP A 111 6.04 15.44 6.13
CA ASP A 111 6.96 14.78 7.06
C ASP A 111 6.32 13.51 7.60
N ILE A 112 7.11 12.45 7.62
CA ILE A 112 6.66 11.14 8.10
C ILE A 112 6.93 11.08 9.60
N PRO A 113 5.89 10.91 10.45
CA PRO A 113 6.07 10.85 11.91
C PRO A 113 6.81 9.58 12.31
N ASN A 114 7.52 9.67 13.43
CA ASN A 114 8.15 8.50 14.04
C ASN A 114 7.10 7.70 14.83
N ALA A 115 6.56 6.67 14.21
CA ALA A 115 5.58 5.75 14.77
C ALA A 115 5.97 4.31 14.40
N ASP A 116 5.38 3.30 15.06
CA ASP A 116 5.64 1.89 14.71
C ASP A 116 5.04 1.53 13.34
N VAL A 117 3.89 2.11 13.01
CA VAL A 117 3.21 1.92 11.73
C VAL A 117 2.75 3.28 11.19
N VAL A 118 3.05 3.55 9.93
CA VAL A 118 2.55 4.72 9.21
C VAL A 118 1.82 4.26 7.96
N CYS A 119 0.54 4.61 7.85
CA CYS A 119 -0.31 4.23 6.73
C CYS A 119 -0.66 5.45 5.88
N TYR A 120 -0.51 5.35 4.58
CA TYR A 120 -0.99 6.37 3.65
C TYR A 120 -2.42 6.09 3.20
N GLY A 121 -3.22 7.13 3.13
CA GLY A 121 -4.59 7.06 2.63
C GLY A 121 -4.98 8.26 1.78
N LEU A 122 -6.19 8.23 1.27
CA LEU A 122 -6.78 9.32 0.48
C LEU A 122 -8.12 9.75 1.06
N TRP A 123 -8.34 11.06 1.02
CA TRP A 123 -9.67 11.64 1.18
C TRP A 123 -10.49 11.31 -0.06
N VAL A 124 -11.55 10.53 0.10
CA VAL A 124 -12.41 10.09 -1.00
C VAL A 124 -13.88 10.20 -0.63
N ASN A 125 -14.73 10.14 -1.64
CA ASN A 125 -16.16 9.99 -1.39
C ASN A 125 -16.44 8.67 -0.64
N PRO A 126 -17.32 8.63 0.36
CA PRO A 126 -17.67 7.43 1.11
C PRO A 126 -17.99 6.21 0.23
N SER A 127 -18.70 6.41 -0.89
CA SER A 127 -19.06 5.33 -1.81
C SER A 127 -17.84 4.59 -2.41
N LEU A 128 -16.71 5.28 -2.62
CA LEU A 128 -15.49 4.65 -3.10
C LEU A 128 -14.80 3.85 -1.98
N ALA A 129 -14.82 4.36 -0.77
CA ALA A 129 -14.17 3.74 0.38
C ALA A 129 -14.79 2.39 0.78
N THR A 130 -16.07 2.13 0.44
CA THR A 130 -16.76 0.87 0.78
C THR A 130 -16.09 -0.39 0.22
N HIS A 131 -15.24 -0.27 -0.78
CA HIS A 131 -14.55 -1.40 -1.40
C HIS A 131 -13.14 -1.65 -0.86
N HIS A 132 -12.66 -0.80 0.04
CA HIS A 132 -11.28 -0.77 0.53
C HIS A 132 -11.22 -0.83 2.06
N GLY A 133 -10.01 -0.92 2.59
CA GLY A 133 -9.73 -0.61 3.98
C GLY A 133 -9.95 0.89 4.26
N VAL A 134 -10.32 1.23 5.47
CA VAL A 134 -10.56 2.61 5.88
C VAL A 134 -9.91 2.86 7.23
N PHE A 135 -9.07 3.89 7.28
CA PHE A 135 -8.47 4.39 8.51
C PHE A 135 -9.38 5.47 9.10
N VAL A 136 -9.80 5.30 10.33
CA VAL A 136 -10.66 6.24 11.04
C VAL A 136 -9.85 6.98 12.10
N SER A 137 -10.02 8.29 12.23
CA SER A 137 -9.37 9.12 13.25
C SER A 137 -10.34 10.07 13.93
N ASP A 138 -10.06 10.40 15.18
CA ASP A 138 -10.74 11.50 15.87
C ASP A 138 -10.41 12.84 15.18
N ARG A 139 -11.39 13.73 15.08
CA ARG A 139 -11.21 15.06 14.46
C ARG A 139 -10.18 15.93 15.18
N LYS A 140 -9.92 15.66 16.46
CA LYS A 140 -8.92 16.38 17.26
C LYS A 140 -7.51 15.84 17.08
N LYS A 141 -7.39 14.59 16.59
CA LYS A 141 -6.12 13.89 16.36
C LYS A 141 -6.13 13.25 14.96
N PRO A 142 -6.20 14.04 13.88
CA PRO A 142 -6.42 13.53 12.52
C PRO A 142 -5.30 12.63 11.99
N GLU A 143 -4.12 12.71 12.58
CA GLU A 143 -2.93 11.94 12.19
C GLU A 143 -2.75 10.64 12.98
N VAL A 144 -3.60 10.40 13.99
CA VAL A 144 -3.54 9.19 14.82
C VAL A 144 -4.67 8.26 14.43
N LEU A 145 -4.33 7.00 14.19
CA LEU A 145 -5.33 5.98 13.91
C LEU A 145 -6.16 5.70 15.18
N ASP A 146 -7.46 5.90 15.10
CA ASP A 146 -8.39 5.47 16.13
C ASP A 146 -8.71 3.97 15.97
N PHE A 147 -9.15 3.59 14.79
CA PHE A 147 -9.34 2.19 14.38
C PHE A 147 -9.39 2.05 12.86
N MET A 148 -9.22 0.81 12.39
CA MET A 148 -9.36 0.46 10.99
C MET A 148 -10.66 -0.31 10.73
N LEU A 149 -11.24 -0.13 9.55
CA LEU A 149 -12.37 -0.90 9.05
C LEU A 149 -12.00 -1.58 7.73
N GLN A 150 -12.58 -2.74 7.48
CA GLN A 150 -12.44 -3.45 6.20
C GLN A 150 -13.77 -3.47 5.47
N LYS A 151 -13.81 -2.80 4.31
CA LYS A 151 -14.98 -2.73 3.43
C LYS A 151 -16.25 -2.34 4.19
N PRO A 152 -16.26 -1.22 4.90
CA PRO A 152 -17.42 -0.77 5.65
C PRO A 152 -18.60 -0.47 4.73
N SER A 153 -19.82 -0.53 5.25
CA SER A 153 -20.99 -0.11 4.51
C SER A 153 -21.02 1.41 4.32
N LEU A 154 -21.77 1.87 3.32
CA LEU A 154 -21.97 3.31 3.10
C LEU A 154 -22.62 3.98 4.32
N GLU A 155 -23.63 3.35 4.91
CA GLU A 155 -24.32 3.83 6.08
C GLU A 155 -23.38 3.99 7.30
N GLU A 156 -22.47 3.03 7.49
CA GLU A 156 -21.45 3.09 8.55
C GLU A 156 -20.51 4.28 8.33
N LEU A 157 -20.02 4.51 7.11
CA LEU A 157 -19.15 5.63 6.78
C LEU A 157 -19.85 6.99 6.91
N GLU A 158 -21.11 7.10 6.47
CA GLU A 158 -21.92 8.30 6.64
C GLU A 158 -22.20 8.59 8.12
N GLY A 159 -22.42 7.55 8.91
CA GLY A 159 -22.56 7.66 10.36
C GLY A 159 -21.27 8.18 11.01
N LEU A 160 -20.14 7.58 10.69
CA LEU A 160 -18.82 7.96 11.21
C LEU A 160 -18.41 9.37 10.80
N SER A 161 -18.74 9.81 9.59
CA SER A 161 -18.38 11.14 9.09
C SER A 161 -18.95 12.29 9.93
N LYS A 162 -19.93 12.04 10.77
CA LYS A 162 -20.50 13.03 11.70
C LYS A 162 -19.55 13.37 12.85
N THR A 163 -18.74 12.43 13.29
CA THR A 163 -17.89 12.54 14.49
C THR A 163 -16.40 12.33 14.22
N HIS A 164 -16.05 11.56 13.20
CA HIS A 164 -14.69 11.19 12.84
C HIS A 164 -14.30 11.73 11.46
N LEU A 165 -13.01 11.61 11.16
CA LEU A 165 -12.46 11.68 9.82
C LEU A 165 -12.12 10.27 9.37
N PHE A 166 -12.06 10.05 8.05
CA PHE A 166 -11.57 8.79 7.54
C PHE A 166 -10.77 8.97 6.25
N LEU A 167 -9.76 8.12 6.07
CA LEU A 167 -8.97 7.98 4.86
C LEU A 167 -9.19 6.59 4.28
N MET A 168 -9.39 6.50 2.98
CA MET A 168 -9.34 5.21 2.28
C MET A 168 -7.90 4.71 2.24
N ASP A 169 -7.67 3.48 2.65
CA ASP A 169 -6.39 2.79 2.52
C ASP A 169 -6.00 2.64 1.04
N ILE A 170 -4.82 3.09 0.69
CA ILE A 170 -4.26 2.98 -0.67
C ILE A 170 -3.21 1.88 -0.79
N GLY A 171 -3.06 1.07 0.25
CA GLY A 171 -2.12 -0.05 0.26
C GLY A 171 -0.66 0.36 0.35
N ILE A 172 -0.33 1.47 1.01
CA ILE A 172 1.05 1.86 1.35
C ILE A 172 1.16 1.95 2.87
N TRP A 173 1.90 1.03 3.45
CA TRP A 173 2.17 0.95 4.88
C TRP A 173 3.67 0.92 5.14
N ILE A 174 4.15 1.73 6.07
CA ILE A 174 5.55 1.72 6.51
C ILE A 174 5.58 1.20 7.94
N LEU A 175 6.38 0.18 8.18
CA LEU A 175 6.46 -0.50 9.45
C LEU A 175 7.87 -0.38 10.04
N SER A 176 7.91 -0.18 11.36
CA SER A 176 9.14 -0.30 12.14
C SER A 176 9.58 -1.76 12.22
N ASP A 177 10.83 -1.98 12.59
CA ASP A 177 11.34 -3.33 12.81
C ASP A 177 10.54 -4.05 13.89
N ARG A 178 10.16 -3.35 14.97
CA ARG A 178 9.28 -3.86 16.02
C ARG A 178 7.91 -4.29 15.46
N ALA A 179 7.29 -3.47 14.61
CA ALA A 179 6.00 -3.78 14.01
C ALA A 179 6.08 -5.00 13.09
N ILE A 180 7.18 -5.16 12.36
CA ILE A 180 7.46 -6.35 11.53
C ILE A 180 7.66 -7.59 12.39
N GLU A 181 8.41 -7.52 13.48
CA GLU A 181 8.63 -8.65 14.38
C GLU A 181 7.30 -9.14 14.98
N VAL A 182 6.42 -8.21 15.40
CA VAL A 182 5.08 -8.56 15.88
C VAL A 182 4.23 -9.20 14.78
N LEU A 183 4.23 -8.64 13.56
CA LEU A 183 3.53 -9.22 12.41
C LEU A 183 4.00 -10.67 12.13
N MET A 184 5.31 -10.87 12.10
CA MET A 184 5.90 -12.17 11.87
C MET A 184 5.51 -13.17 12.97
N LYS A 185 5.57 -12.76 14.23
CA LYS A 185 5.18 -13.58 15.36
C LYS A 185 3.73 -14.08 15.25
N ARG A 186 2.81 -13.21 14.79
CA ARG A 186 1.38 -13.56 14.62
C ARG A 186 1.11 -14.46 13.43
N SER A 187 1.96 -14.43 12.43
CA SER A 187 1.84 -15.29 11.24
C SER A 187 2.55 -16.63 11.37
N LEU A 188 3.24 -16.88 12.47
CA LEU A 188 3.86 -18.17 12.75
C LEU A 188 2.98 -19.02 13.67
N LYS A 189 2.97 -20.33 13.43
CA LYS A 189 2.37 -21.29 14.34
C LYS A 189 3.17 -21.33 15.63
N GLU A 190 2.49 -21.26 16.77
CA GLU A 190 3.12 -21.23 18.08
C GLU A 190 4.15 -22.35 18.27
N GLY A 191 5.35 -22.00 18.72
CA GLY A 191 6.45 -22.93 18.96
C GLY A 191 7.10 -23.55 17.72
N THR A 192 6.73 -23.11 16.52
CA THR A 192 7.30 -23.59 15.24
C THR A 192 7.78 -22.46 14.35
N LYS A 193 8.42 -22.82 13.22
CA LYS A 193 8.74 -21.89 12.14
C LYS A 193 7.72 -21.94 11.00
N ASP A 194 6.66 -22.71 11.16
CA ASP A 194 5.64 -22.90 10.14
C ASP A 194 4.78 -21.63 10.03
N ILE A 195 4.64 -21.13 8.82
CA ILE A 195 3.83 -19.94 8.54
C ILE A 195 2.39 -20.37 8.36
N THR A 196 1.49 -19.72 9.09
CA THR A 196 0.04 -19.90 8.98
C THR A 196 -0.58 -18.82 8.11
N TYR A 197 -1.86 -18.97 7.76
CA TYR A 197 -2.62 -17.91 7.13
C TYR A 197 -2.77 -16.74 8.11
N TYR A 198 -2.33 -15.56 7.67
CA TYR A 198 -2.48 -14.32 8.41
C TYR A 198 -2.61 -13.15 7.41
N ASP A 199 -3.59 -12.32 7.58
CA ASP A 199 -3.85 -11.22 6.66
C ASP A 199 -3.44 -9.88 7.28
N LEU A 200 -2.61 -9.11 6.55
CA LEU A 200 -2.12 -7.81 7.00
C LEU A 200 -3.25 -6.82 7.23
N TYR A 201 -4.28 -6.84 6.39
CA TYR A 201 -5.32 -5.81 6.41
C TYR A 201 -6.46 -6.17 7.37
N SER A 202 -6.92 -7.42 7.38
CA SER A 202 -8.05 -7.87 8.19
C SER A 202 -7.65 -8.41 9.57
N ASP A 203 -6.47 -9.01 9.72
CA ASP A 203 -6.05 -9.54 11.02
C ASP A 203 -5.18 -8.52 11.77
N TYR A 204 -4.06 -8.11 11.16
CA TYR A 204 -3.15 -7.16 11.78
C TYR A 204 -3.73 -5.74 11.82
N GLY A 205 -4.31 -5.27 10.71
CA GLY A 205 -4.85 -3.91 10.59
C GLY A 205 -6.00 -3.62 11.54
N LEU A 206 -6.92 -4.58 11.72
CA LEU A 206 -8.05 -4.40 12.66
C LEU A 206 -7.64 -4.37 14.14
N ALA A 207 -6.40 -4.80 14.45
CA ALA A 207 -5.82 -4.72 15.79
C ALA A 207 -5.00 -3.45 16.01
N LEU A 208 -4.84 -2.57 15.01
CA LEU A 208 -4.13 -1.29 15.11
C LEU A 208 -5.06 -0.16 15.58
N GLY A 209 -4.48 0.83 16.25
CA GLY A 209 -5.13 2.08 16.65
C GLY A 209 -5.39 2.25 18.13
N GLU A 210 -5.93 3.42 18.54
CA GLU A 210 -6.24 3.72 19.94
C GLU A 210 -7.44 2.89 20.46
N HIS A 211 -8.43 2.61 19.59
CA HIS A 211 -9.62 1.81 19.90
C HIS A 211 -9.82 0.69 18.88
N PRO A 212 -8.90 -0.29 18.80
CA PRO A 212 -8.89 -1.30 17.77
C PRO A 212 -10.12 -2.20 17.78
N LYS A 213 -10.50 -2.70 16.63
CA LYS A 213 -11.65 -3.61 16.47
C LYS A 213 -11.34 -5.03 16.94
N THR A 214 -10.07 -5.41 16.93
CA THR A 214 -9.59 -6.72 17.38
C THR A 214 -8.62 -6.56 18.53
N LYS A 215 -8.76 -7.39 19.56
CA LYS A 215 -7.86 -7.39 20.70
C LYS A 215 -6.63 -8.24 20.42
N ASP A 216 -5.46 -7.61 20.52
CA ASP A 216 -4.15 -8.25 20.49
C ASP A 216 -3.18 -7.41 21.32
N GLU A 217 -2.68 -7.95 22.42
CA GLU A 217 -1.92 -7.20 23.42
C GLU A 217 -0.65 -6.54 22.86
N GLU A 218 0.03 -7.17 21.88
CA GLU A 218 1.27 -6.62 21.31
C GLU A 218 0.98 -5.63 20.17
N ILE A 219 0.01 -5.95 19.30
CA ILE A 219 -0.35 -5.06 18.18
C ILE A 219 -1.03 -3.80 18.70
N ASN A 220 -1.91 -3.91 19.71
CA ASN A 220 -2.60 -2.76 20.31
C ASN A 220 -1.64 -1.75 20.98
N GLN A 221 -0.38 -2.14 21.27
CA GLN A 221 0.64 -1.27 21.83
C GLN A 221 1.49 -0.55 20.79
N LEU A 222 1.31 -0.86 19.50
CA LEU A 222 2.04 -0.19 18.44
C LEU A 222 1.46 1.21 18.20
N SER A 223 2.33 2.20 18.10
CA SER A 223 1.93 3.54 17.70
C SER A 223 1.62 3.59 16.21
N VAL A 224 0.50 4.17 15.84
CA VAL A 224 0.04 4.20 14.45
C VAL A 224 -0.31 5.61 14.01
N ALA A 225 0.34 6.07 12.95
CA ALA A 225 0.00 7.32 12.29
C ALA A 225 -0.64 7.05 10.93
N ILE A 226 -1.57 7.92 10.53
CA ILE A 226 -2.19 7.92 9.22
C ILE A 226 -1.92 9.24 8.52
N LEU A 227 -1.53 9.18 7.25
CA LEU A 227 -1.18 10.35 6.47
C LEU A 227 -1.99 10.41 5.18
N PRO A 228 -2.64 11.55 4.88
CA PRO A 228 -3.19 11.77 3.55
C PRO A 228 -2.06 11.95 2.55
N LEU A 229 -2.10 11.22 1.43
CA LEU A 229 -1.13 11.41 0.35
C LEU A 229 -1.43 12.72 -0.39
N PRO A 230 -0.54 13.75 -0.36
CA PRO A 230 -0.83 15.05 -0.90
C PRO A 230 -1.05 15.01 -2.41
N GLY A 231 -2.24 15.47 -2.88
CA GLY A 231 -2.61 15.41 -4.29
C GLY A 231 -2.59 14.01 -4.87
N GLY A 232 -2.84 13.01 -4.02
CA GLY A 232 -2.82 11.60 -4.40
C GLY A 232 -3.98 11.22 -5.30
N GLU A 233 -3.68 10.33 -6.23
CA GLU A 233 -4.63 9.69 -7.14
C GLU A 233 -4.41 8.20 -7.08
N PHE A 234 -5.51 7.46 -7.13
CA PHE A 234 -5.53 6.01 -6.92
C PHE A 234 -6.23 5.32 -8.09
N TYR A 235 -5.52 4.41 -8.74
CA TYR A 235 -6.00 3.62 -9.86
C TYR A 235 -5.82 2.14 -9.55
N HIS A 236 -6.93 1.43 -9.37
CA HIS A 236 -6.91 0.01 -9.03
C HIS A 236 -6.98 -0.87 -10.27
N TYR A 237 -6.22 -1.95 -10.27
CA TYR A 237 -6.10 -2.95 -11.34
C TYR A 237 -6.44 -4.36 -10.84
N GLY A 238 -7.34 -4.45 -9.89
CA GLY A 238 -7.72 -5.70 -9.24
C GLY A 238 -8.62 -6.60 -10.09
N THR A 239 -9.37 -6.02 -11.03
CA THR A 239 -10.34 -6.72 -11.88
C THR A 239 -10.21 -6.32 -13.35
N SER A 240 -10.77 -7.11 -14.28
CA SER A 240 -10.82 -6.76 -15.71
C SER A 240 -11.58 -5.46 -15.97
N HIS A 241 -12.63 -5.18 -15.23
CA HIS A 241 -13.38 -3.91 -15.33
C HIS A 241 -12.50 -2.73 -14.89
N GLU A 242 -11.80 -2.86 -13.77
CA GLU A 242 -10.91 -1.81 -13.25
C GLU A 242 -9.68 -1.60 -14.13
N LEU A 243 -9.18 -2.64 -14.81
CA LEU A 243 -8.15 -2.48 -15.84
C LEU A 243 -8.58 -1.47 -16.90
N ILE A 244 -9.81 -1.60 -17.39
CA ILE A 244 -10.35 -0.71 -18.43
C ILE A 244 -10.59 0.69 -17.85
N SER A 245 -11.36 0.80 -16.77
CA SER A 245 -11.74 2.09 -16.20
C SER A 245 -10.56 2.91 -15.70
N SER A 246 -9.60 2.27 -15.01
CA SER A 246 -8.38 2.93 -14.54
C SER A 246 -7.48 3.38 -15.70
N THR A 247 -7.35 2.56 -16.74
CA THR A 247 -6.58 2.93 -17.94
C THR A 247 -7.21 4.12 -18.66
N LEU A 248 -8.52 4.13 -18.85
CA LEU A 248 -9.23 5.27 -19.45
C LEU A 248 -9.07 6.55 -18.60
N ALA A 249 -9.28 6.45 -17.30
CA ALA A 249 -9.15 7.60 -16.39
C ALA A 249 -7.75 8.23 -16.42
N ILE A 250 -6.71 7.42 -16.58
CA ILE A 250 -5.34 7.92 -16.73
C ILE A 250 -5.13 8.59 -18.10
N GLN A 251 -5.65 7.99 -19.16
CA GLN A 251 -5.54 8.55 -20.51
C GLN A 251 -6.29 9.88 -20.65
N ASP A 252 -7.48 9.99 -20.05
CA ASP A 252 -8.29 11.22 -20.10
C ASP A 252 -7.64 12.43 -19.41
N LYS A 253 -6.62 12.20 -18.59
CA LYS A 253 -5.82 13.29 -18.00
C LYS A 253 -4.92 13.99 -19.00
N VAL A 254 -4.65 13.39 -20.12
CA VAL A 254 -3.91 14.03 -21.21
C VAL A 254 -4.86 14.89 -22.02
N ARG A 255 -5.11 16.10 -21.55
CA ARG A 255 -6.04 17.06 -22.18
C ARG A 255 -5.53 17.64 -23.50
N ASP A 256 -4.25 17.62 -23.76
CA ASP A 256 -3.65 18.16 -24.98
C ASP A 256 -2.94 17.05 -25.75
N GLN A 257 -3.63 16.50 -26.75
CA GLN A 257 -3.08 15.46 -27.62
C GLN A 257 -1.82 15.90 -28.36
N ARG A 258 -1.61 17.19 -28.58
CA ARG A 258 -0.34 17.72 -29.14
C ARG A 258 0.83 17.51 -28.20
N ARG A 259 0.55 17.35 -26.93
CA ARG A 259 1.54 16.88 -25.96
C ARG A 259 1.78 15.38 -26.03
N ILE A 260 0.86 14.57 -26.57
CA ILE A 260 0.98 13.14 -26.76
C ILE A 260 1.70 12.81 -28.08
N MET A 261 1.46 13.58 -29.07
CA MET A 261 2.12 13.40 -30.34
C MET A 261 3.51 14.05 -30.27
N HIS A 262 4.50 13.29 -30.69
CA HIS A 262 5.85 13.84 -30.79
C HIS A 262 5.76 15.17 -31.54
N ARG A 263 6.36 16.25 -31.03
CA ARG A 263 6.30 17.61 -31.61
C ARG A 263 6.66 17.68 -33.09
N LYS A 264 7.29 16.65 -33.63
CA LYS A 264 7.70 16.52 -35.03
C LYS A 264 6.70 15.78 -35.93
N VAL A 265 5.64 15.16 -35.37
CA VAL A 265 4.60 14.49 -36.14
C VAL A 265 3.47 15.49 -36.30
N LYS A 266 3.35 16.07 -37.49
CA LYS A 266 2.17 16.88 -37.84
C LYS A 266 0.99 15.90 -37.94
N PRO A 267 -0.13 16.15 -37.26
CA PRO A 267 -1.35 15.43 -37.57
C PRO A 267 -1.73 15.72 -39.04
N ASN A 268 -1.93 14.67 -39.81
CA ASN A 268 -2.50 14.79 -41.16
C ASN A 268 -3.97 15.18 -41.05
#